data_1fecbc66c5be84f1345009423bef62b8
#
_entry.id   1fecbc66c5be84f1345009423bef62b8
#
_cell.length_a   1.000
_cell.length_b   1.000
_cell.length_c   1.000
_cell.angle_alpha   90.00
_cell.angle_beta   90.00
_cell.angle_gamma   90.00
#
_symmetry.space_group_name_H-M   'P 1'
#
loop_
_entity.id
_entity.type
_entity.pdbx_description
1 polymer ?
#
loop_
_entity_poly.entity_id
_entity_poly.type
_entity_poly.pdbx_seq_one_letter_code
_entity_poly.pdbx_strand_id
1 'polypeptide(L)'
;MKVKADINIPLISLDYIYFLFNCILLTLRPHTDLNMKQQYIALILFLLSLFVAHSASAQIKGVVTDSLTNEPLMYITVQYEGKGVGAITNAEGEYTVETRKGWNELSFSAIGYVTKKVTLKPTTKVLNVKLAPADVMLSEVVVKPQKEKYSRKNNPAVDFMRKVIENKKELKLEANDFYQYQKYEKMKMSMNDVTPEKMEKGIYKKFSFFKDQVEVSPKTNKMILPISIKETSSKTIYRKSPKSEKTIIEGVNSSGIEEFFNTGDMLGTILTDVFSDVNIYDDDIRLLQRRFVSPIGRGAISFYKYYLMDTVMVDRQECVHLTFVPQNSQDFGFTGHLYVVKDSTYAVKKCTMNLPKKTGVNFVDNLDI
;
A
#
# COMPACT_ATOMS: atom_id res chain seq x y z
N MET A 1 29.34 -22.37 -9.07
CA MET A 1 28.74 -23.25 -8.08
C MET A 1 29.75 -23.44 -6.95
N LYS A 2 29.69 -22.65 -5.90
CA LYS A 2 30.50 -22.80 -4.68
C LYS A 2 29.55 -22.88 -3.50
N VAL A 3 29.41 -24.05 -2.98
CA VAL A 3 28.66 -24.35 -1.75
C VAL A 3 29.46 -23.78 -0.60
N LYS A 4 28.93 -22.80 0.15
CA LYS A 4 29.41 -22.43 1.47
C LYS A 4 28.64 -23.28 2.50
N ALA A 5 29.37 -24.09 3.21
CA ALA A 5 28.85 -24.82 4.36
C ALA A 5 28.70 -23.85 5.52
N ASP A 6 27.46 -23.64 5.97
CA ASP A 6 27.16 -22.96 7.22
C ASP A 6 27.49 -23.89 8.37
N ILE A 7 28.56 -23.57 9.09
CA ILE A 7 28.92 -24.24 10.34
C ILE A 7 28.08 -23.60 11.45
N ASN A 8 27.00 -24.24 11.78
CA ASN A 8 26.14 -23.89 12.90
C ASN A 8 26.81 -24.40 14.17
N ILE A 9 27.52 -23.54 14.92
CA ILE A 9 28.07 -23.87 16.20
C ILE A 9 26.95 -23.72 17.24
N PRO A 10 26.47 -24.81 17.85
CA PRO A 10 25.42 -24.70 18.85
C PRO A 10 25.93 -23.93 20.09
N LEU A 11 25.10 -23.01 20.57
CA LEU A 11 25.28 -22.36 21.86
C LEU A 11 25.51 -23.46 22.90
N ILE A 12 26.69 -23.42 23.54
CA ILE A 12 27.02 -24.31 24.68
C ILE A 12 25.98 -23.96 25.76
N SER A 13 25.09 -24.89 26.05
CA SER A 13 24.06 -24.70 27.08
C SER A 13 24.71 -24.59 28.47
N LEU A 14 24.07 -23.87 29.39
CA LEU A 14 24.51 -23.78 30.80
C LEU A 14 24.71 -25.17 31.40
N ASP A 15 23.99 -26.17 30.93
CA ASP A 15 24.12 -27.57 31.36
C ASP A 15 25.46 -28.17 30.97
N TYR A 16 26.05 -27.78 29.84
CA TYR A 16 27.37 -28.24 29.42
C TYR A 16 28.48 -27.62 30.28
N ILE A 17 28.30 -26.36 30.66
CA ILE A 17 29.21 -25.67 31.59
C ILE A 17 29.12 -26.31 32.99
N TYR A 18 27.90 -26.65 33.42
CA TYR A 18 27.67 -27.34 34.71
C TYR A 18 28.21 -28.76 34.69
N PHE A 19 28.13 -29.48 33.59
CA PHE A 19 28.72 -30.80 33.40
C PHE A 19 30.24 -30.73 33.40
N LEU A 20 30.86 -29.78 32.70
CA LEU A 20 32.31 -29.56 32.75
C LEU A 20 32.78 -29.16 34.14
N PHE A 21 32.05 -28.31 34.86
CA PHE A 21 32.36 -27.92 36.23
C PHE A 21 32.31 -29.12 37.19
N ASN A 22 31.33 -30.00 37.08
CA ASN A 22 31.25 -31.24 37.85
C ASN A 22 32.34 -32.22 37.48
N CYS A 23 32.73 -32.34 36.23
CA CYS A 23 33.87 -33.18 35.82
C CYS A 23 35.20 -32.67 36.40
N ILE A 24 35.40 -31.35 36.45
CA ILE A 24 36.58 -30.72 37.03
C ILE A 24 36.60 -30.90 38.58
N LEU A 25 35.43 -30.75 39.22
CA LEU A 25 35.28 -31.01 40.65
C LEU A 25 35.55 -32.50 41.06
N LEU A 26 35.14 -33.42 40.14
CA LEU A 26 35.39 -34.84 40.33
C LEU A 26 36.90 -35.20 40.18
N THR A 27 37.66 -34.49 39.40
CA THR A 27 39.08 -34.66 39.17
C THR A 27 39.93 -34.00 40.29
N LEU A 28 39.35 -33.09 41.08
CA LEU A 28 39.96 -32.37 42.18
C LEU A 28 39.76 -33.07 43.56
N ARG A 29 39.22 -34.30 43.61
CA ARG A 29 39.17 -35.04 44.87
C ARG A 29 40.59 -35.37 45.32
N PRO A 30 40.97 -35.15 46.63
CA PRO A 30 42.30 -35.27 47.11
C PRO A 30 42.67 -36.75 47.43
N HIS A 31 42.77 -37.54 46.37
CA HIS A 31 43.31 -38.88 46.47
C HIS A 31 43.93 -39.29 45.14
N THR A 32 45.08 -38.70 44.86
CA THR A 32 46.15 -39.27 44.05
C THR A 32 47.19 -38.16 43.82
N ASP A 33 48.47 -38.51 43.93
CA ASP A 33 49.63 -37.65 43.71
C ASP A 33 49.71 -37.10 42.33
N LEU A 34 48.93 -36.03 42.07
CA LEU A 34 49.00 -35.24 40.82
C LEU A 34 50.30 -34.43 40.91
N ASN A 35 51.24 -34.79 40.05
CA ASN A 35 52.54 -34.11 39.90
C ASN A 35 52.26 -32.59 39.69
N MET A 36 53.02 -31.70 40.32
CA MET A 36 52.87 -30.25 40.25
C MET A 36 52.63 -29.74 38.82
N LYS A 37 53.22 -30.38 37.81
CA LYS A 37 53.02 -30.08 36.40
C LYS A 37 51.59 -30.25 35.93
N GLN A 38 50.82 -31.21 36.40
CA GLN A 38 49.46 -31.48 36.07
C GLN A 38 48.47 -30.43 36.65
N GLN A 39 48.79 -29.92 37.83
CA GLN A 39 48.06 -28.86 38.51
C GLN A 39 48.19 -27.52 37.72
N TYR A 40 49.38 -27.21 37.24
CA TYR A 40 49.59 -26.02 36.38
C TYR A 40 48.92 -26.15 35.06
N ILE A 41 48.87 -27.32 34.43
CA ILE A 41 48.14 -27.53 33.18
C ILE A 41 46.61 -27.34 33.37
N ALA A 42 46.04 -27.88 34.45
CA ALA A 42 44.62 -27.70 34.79
C ALA A 42 44.29 -26.24 35.07
N LEU A 43 45.16 -25.50 35.75
CA LEU A 43 44.99 -24.07 36.02
C LEU A 43 45.07 -23.25 34.74
N ILE A 44 46.01 -23.57 33.83
CA ILE A 44 46.13 -22.91 32.53
C ILE A 44 44.90 -23.17 31.66
N LEU A 45 44.39 -24.40 31.60
CA LEU A 45 43.16 -24.74 30.86
C LEU A 45 41.92 -24.04 31.45
N PHE A 46 41.83 -23.90 32.76
CA PHE A 46 40.77 -23.14 33.43
C PHE A 46 40.84 -21.65 33.10
N LEU A 47 42.04 -21.05 33.14
CA LEU A 47 42.23 -19.65 32.73
C LEU A 47 41.95 -19.43 31.26
N LEU A 48 42.29 -20.39 30.39
CA LEU A 48 41.97 -20.35 28.96
C LEU A 48 40.46 -20.43 28.72
N SER A 49 39.74 -21.26 29.49
CA SER A 49 38.26 -21.37 29.38
C SER A 49 37.53 -20.08 29.80
N LEU A 50 38.08 -19.36 30.80
CA LEU A 50 37.57 -18.03 31.18
C LEU A 50 37.77 -16.97 30.09
N PHE A 51 38.82 -17.09 29.29
CA PHE A 51 39.06 -16.15 28.18
C PHE A 51 38.12 -16.37 26.99
N VAL A 52 37.66 -17.59 26.76
CA VAL A 52 36.70 -17.92 25.65
C VAL A 52 35.28 -17.47 25.98
N ALA A 53 34.91 -17.27 27.24
CA ALA A 53 33.57 -16.90 27.67
C ALA A 53 33.20 -15.42 27.43
N HIS A 54 34.10 -14.57 26.93
CA HIS A 54 33.89 -13.11 26.86
C HIS A 54 33.47 -12.56 25.50
N SER A 55 33.09 -13.39 24.53
CA SER A 55 32.58 -12.91 23.24
C SER A 55 31.04 -12.93 23.15
N ALA A 56 30.36 -12.43 24.19
CA ALA A 56 28.94 -12.16 24.09
C ALA A 56 28.74 -10.91 23.23
N SER A 57 28.66 -11.05 21.91
CA SER A 57 28.24 -9.98 21.04
C SER A 57 26.87 -9.52 21.50
N ALA A 58 26.76 -8.27 21.93
CA ALA A 58 25.47 -7.71 22.25
C ALA A 58 24.65 -7.61 20.93
N GLN A 59 23.47 -8.22 20.92
CA GLN A 59 22.58 -8.27 19.75
C GLN A 59 21.27 -7.60 20.07
N ILE A 60 20.71 -6.95 19.06
CA ILE A 60 19.34 -6.43 19.07
C ILE A 60 18.49 -7.42 18.29
N LYS A 61 17.43 -7.89 18.95
CA LYS A 61 16.44 -8.79 18.35
C LYS A 61 15.08 -8.11 18.32
N GLY A 62 14.22 -8.52 17.42
CA GLY A 62 12.85 -8.03 17.39
C GLY A 62 12.04 -8.62 16.26
N VAL A 63 10.79 -8.22 16.21
CA VAL A 63 9.84 -8.62 15.17
C VAL A 63 9.37 -7.38 14.42
N VAL A 64 9.31 -7.49 13.11
CA VAL A 64 8.71 -6.47 12.25
C VAL A 64 7.33 -6.93 11.84
N THR A 65 6.33 -6.09 12.09
CA THR A 65 4.93 -6.39 11.74
C THR A 65 4.35 -5.27 10.90
N ASP A 66 3.32 -5.59 10.14
CA ASP A 66 2.47 -4.61 9.48
C ASP A 66 1.73 -3.77 10.52
N SER A 67 1.67 -2.45 10.33
CA SER A 67 1.03 -1.55 11.29
C SER A 67 -0.49 -1.67 11.32
N LEU A 68 -1.10 -2.27 10.32
CA LEU A 68 -2.54 -2.36 10.11
C LEU A 68 -3.07 -3.75 10.43
N THR A 69 -2.44 -4.78 9.86
CA THR A 69 -2.86 -6.18 10.04
C THR A 69 -2.23 -6.81 11.28
N ASN A 70 -1.12 -6.25 11.80
CA ASN A 70 -0.25 -6.82 12.82
C ASN A 70 0.41 -8.17 12.42
N GLU A 71 0.34 -8.54 11.16
CA GLU A 71 0.99 -9.73 10.64
C GLU A 71 2.51 -9.54 10.58
N PRO A 72 3.29 -10.61 10.80
CA PRO A 72 4.74 -10.56 10.67
C PRO A 72 5.16 -10.30 9.23
N LEU A 73 6.18 -9.46 9.05
CA LEU A 73 6.68 -9.08 7.74
C LEU A 73 8.02 -9.76 7.44
N MET A 74 8.02 -10.67 6.47
CA MET A 74 9.23 -11.31 5.96
C MET A 74 9.98 -10.43 4.95
N TYR A 75 11.28 -10.68 4.81
CA TYR A 75 12.18 -10.01 3.86
C TYR A 75 12.30 -8.49 4.04
N ILE A 76 12.04 -7.98 5.25
CA ILE A 76 12.34 -6.59 5.58
C ILE A 76 13.84 -6.42 5.76
N THR A 77 14.41 -5.48 5.04
CA THR A 77 15.81 -5.09 5.22
C THR A 77 15.94 -4.23 6.48
N VAL A 78 16.71 -4.72 7.44
CA VAL A 78 17.05 -4.01 8.69
C VAL A 78 18.54 -3.68 8.63
N GLN A 79 18.89 -2.42 8.50
CA GLN A 79 20.29 -2.01 8.35
C GLN A 79 20.63 -0.77 9.14
N TYR A 80 21.88 -0.64 9.55
CA TYR A 80 22.38 0.60 10.11
C TYR A 80 22.45 1.68 9.04
N GLU A 81 21.91 2.84 9.35
CA GLU A 81 21.81 3.96 8.41
C GLU A 81 23.17 4.32 7.79
N GLY A 82 23.24 4.29 6.45
CA GLY A 82 24.45 4.62 5.70
C GLY A 82 25.64 3.66 5.86
N LYS A 83 25.47 2.46 6.47
CA LYS A 83 26.57 1.52 6.72
C LYS A 83 26.52 0.22 5.91
N GLY A 84 25.40 -0.08 5.28
CA GLY A 84 25.22 -1.31 4.47
C GLY A 84 25.35 -2.62 5.29
N VAL A 85 25.30 -2.55 6.61
CA VAL A 85 25.37 -3.71 7.52
C VAL A 85 24.05 -3.85 8.24
N GLY A 86 23.51 -5.07 8.26
CA GLY A 86 22.22 -5.33 8.85
C GLY A 86 21.80 -6.80 8.75
N ALA A 87 20.50 -7.03 8.78
CA ALA A 87 19.86 -8.33 8.67
C ALA A 87 18.61 -8.23 7.79
N ILE A 88 18.02 -9.38 7.47
CA ILE A 88 16.72 -9.49 6.78
C ILE A 88 15.81 -10.30 7.69
N THR A 89 14.52 -9.91 7.80
CA THR A 89 13.56 -10.65 8.61
C THR A 89 13.23 -12.01 7.98
N ASN A 90 13.02 -13.03 8.86
CA ASN A 90 12.57 -14.36 8.48
C ASN A 90 11.04 -14.40 8.22
N ALA A 91 10.47 -15.59 8.02
CA ALA A 91 9.03 -15.78 7.74
C ALA A 91 8.14 -15.33 8.91
N GLU A 92 8.64 -15.38 10.13
CA GLU A 92 7.98 -14.94 11.36
C GLU A 92 8.22 -13.45 11.66
N GLY A 93 8.84 -12.73 10.71
CA GLY A 93 9.16 -11.31 10.84
C GLY A 93 10.31 -11.02 11.82
N GLU A 94 11.02 -12.04 12.32
CA GLU A 94 12.08 -11.88 13.29
C GLU A 94 13.40 -11.46 12.65
N TYR A 95 14.16 -10.64 13.34
CA TYR A 95 15.51 -10.24 12.95
C TYR A 95 16.47 -10.21 14.12
N THR A 96 17.74 -10.32 13.82
CA THR A 96 18.84 -10.18 14.78
C THR A 96 19.96 -9.36 14.15
N VAL A 97 20.35 -8.27 14.79
CA VAL A 97 21.44 -7.38 14.35
C VAL A 97 22.44 -7.22 15.48
N GLU A 98 23.73 -7.33 15.16
CA GLU A 98 24.80 -7.10 16.14
C GLU A 98 24.90 -5.62 16.49
N THR A 99 25.04 -5.30 17.77
CA THR A 99 25.28 -3.92 18.19
C THR A 99 26.71 -3.51 17.89
N ARG A 100 26.87 -2.29 17.38
CA ARG A 100 28.17 -1.71 17.11
C ARG A 100 28.30 -0.35 17.78
N LYS A 101 29.40 -0.11 18.46
CA LYS A 101 29.65 1.13 19.19
C LYS A 101 29.61 2.32 18.25
N GLY A 102 28.78 3.32 18.58
CA GLY A 102 28.61 4.53 17.77
C GLY A 102 27.61 4.42 16.62
N TRP A 103 26.95 3.23 16.43
CA TRP A 103 25.90 3.02 15.45
C TRP A 103 24.56 2.94 16.16
N ASN A 104 23.82 4.01 16.13
CA ASN A 104 22.65 4.21 16.94
C ASN A 104 21.35 4.45 16.16
N GLU A 105 21.35 4.20 14.85
CA GLU A 105 20.14 4.34 14.02
C GLU A 105 19.98 3.13 13.09
N LEU A 106 18.85 2.42 13.26
CA LEU A 106 18.42 1.35 12.36
C LEU A 106 17.34 1.84 11.42
N SER A 107 17.48 1.49 10.14
CA SER A 107 16.51 1.72 9.08
C SER A 107 15.85 0.39 8.72
N PHE A 108 14.52 0.39 8.65
CA PHE A 108 13.69 -0.74 8.27
C PHE A 108 13.02 -0.41 6.94
N SER A 109 13.28 -1.19 5.90
CA SER A 109 12.77 -0.91 4.56
C SER A 109 12.39 -2.18 3.80
N ALA A 110 11.31 -2.08 3.01
CA ALA A 110 10.89 -3.08 2.04
C ALA A 110 10.07 -2.43 0.92
N ILE A 111 9.96 -3.13 -0.21
CA ILE A 111 9.08 -2.70 -1.31
C ILE A 111 7.63 -2.74 -0.81
N GLY A 112 6.88 -1.66 -1.05
CA GLY A 112 5.49 -1.54 -0.59
C GLY A 112 5.31 -1.04 0.84
N TYR A 113 6.40 -0.69 1.54
CA TYR A 113 6.36 -0.15 2.91
C TYR A 113 7.12 1.16 3.03
N VAL A 114 6.63 2.02 3.91
CA VAL A 114 7.34 3.26 4.24
C VAL A 114 8.57 2.94 5.07
N THR A 115 9.73 3.38 4.60
CA THR A 115 10.99 3.22 5.35
C THR A 115 10.89 3.89 6.71
N LYS A 116 11.16 3.13 7.77
CA LYS A 116 11.13 3.63 9.15
C LYS A 116 12.53 3.62 9.74
N LYS A 117 12.93 4.75 10.29
CA LYS A 117 14.19 4.91 11.02
C LYS A 117 13.92 4.94 12.52
N VAL A 118 14.73 4.22 13.28
CA VAL A 118 14.60 4.11 14.74
C VAL A 118 15.94 4.36 15.39
N THR A 119 15.98 5.34 16.27
CA THR A 119 17.17 5.63 17.09
C THR A 119 17.27 4.65 18.25
N LEU A 120 18.41 3.99 18.40
CA LEU A 120 18.69 3.01 19.42
C LEU A 120 19.19 3.65 20.71
N LYS A 121 18.71 3.17 21.84
CA LYS A 121 19.32 3.48 23.15
C LYS A 121 20.44 2.47 23.43
N PRO A 122 21.47 2.83 24.19
CA PRO A 122 22.57 1.91 24.52
C PRO A 122 22.13 0.61 25.22
N THR A 123 20.96 0.63 25.83
CA THR A 123 20.37 -0.50 26.57
C THR A 123 19.38 -1.32 25.76
N THR A 124 19.13 -0.96 24.48
CA THR A 124 18.13 -1.64 23.65
C THR A 124 18.61 -3.04 23.29
N LYS A 125 17.91 -4.06 23.77
CA LYS A 125 18.15 -5.48 23.43
C LYS A 125 17.03 -6.06 22.57
N VAL A 126 15.81 -5.56 22.73
CA VAL A 126 14.64 -5.97 21.96
C VAL A 126 14.00 -4.74 21.35
N LEU A 127 13.71 -4.79 20.05
CA LEU A 127 13.09 -3.69 19.31
C LEU A 127 12.07 -4.25 18.30
N ASN A 128 10.80 -4.20 18.66
CA ASN A 128 9.72 -4.54 17.76
C ASN A 128 9.29 -3.29 16.97
N VAL A 129 9.12 -3.44 15.67
CA VAL A 129 8.85 -2.34 14.76
C VAL A 129 7.60 -2.63 13.94
N LYS A 130 6.74 -1.62 13.82
CA LYS A 130 5.59 -1.66 12.91
C LYS A 130 5.89 -0.80 11.70
N LEU A 131 5.76 -1.37 10.49
CA LEU A 131 5.89 -0.67 9.23
C LEU A 131 4.52 -0.36 8.66
N ALA A 132 4.36 0.85 8.14
CA ALA A 132 3.17 1.25 7.43
C ALA A 132 3.33 0.92 5.94
N PRO A 133 2.33 0.27 5.29
CA PRO A 133 2.32 0.12 3.84
C PRO A 133 2.46 1.46 3.13
N ALA A 134 3.23 1.50 2.04
CA ALA A 134 3.49 2.74 1.30
C ALA A 134 2.20 3.34 0.71
N ASP A 135 1.28 2.49 0.27
CA ASP A 135 0.01 2.91 -0.31
C ASP A 135 -0.96 3.58 0.70
N VAL A 136 -0.74 3.36 2.00
CA VAL A 136 -1.54 4.01 3.06
C VAL A 136 -1.17 5.48 3.23
N MET A 137 0.06 5.87 2.91
CA MET A 137 0.44 7.28 2.93
C MET A 137 -0.11 8.07 1.73
N LEU A 138 -0.56 7.39 0.66
CA LEU A 138 -1.25 8.04 -0.45
C LEU A 138 -2.77 8.21 -0.21
N SER A 139 -3.35 7.54 0.78
CA SER A 139 -4.79 7.54 0.99
C SER A 139 -5.30 8.58 1.98
N GLU A 140 -4.46 9.30 2.70
CA GLU A 140 -4.93 10.45 3.47
C GLU A 140 -3.76 11.36 3.85
N VAL A 141 -3.30 12.16 2.90
CA VAL A 141 -2.88 13.48 3.31
C VAL A 141 -4.17 14.18 3.74
N VAL A 142 -4.58 13.92 4.98
CA VAL A 142 -5.33 14.92 5.73
C VAL A 142 -4.36 16.08 5.90
N VAL A 143 -4.30 16.94 4.91
CA VAL A 143 -3.87 18.31 5.14
C VAL A 143 -4.83 18.78 6.21
N LYS A 144 -4.42 18.69 7.48
CA LYS A 144 -5.04 19.50 8.53
C LYS A 144 -4.77 20.92 8.07
N PRO A 145 -5.74 21.62 7.49
CA PRO A 145 -5.52 23.00 7.11
C PRO A 145 -5.12 23.69 8.39
N GLN A 146 -4.01 24.39 8.38
CA GLN A 146 -3.84 25.48 9.32
C GLN A 146 -5.16 26.21 9.32
N LYS A 147 -5.66 26.63 10.46
CA LYS A 147 -7.03 27.15 10.71
C LYS A 147 -7.40 28.41 9.89
N GLU A 148 -6.83 28.58 8.71
CA GLU A 148 -7.24 29.61 7.77
C GLU A 148 -8.57 29.18 7.12
N LYS A 149 -9.57 30.02 7.32
CA LYS A 149 -10.90 29.84 6.75
C LYS A 149 -10.76 29.82 5.22
N TYR A 150 -11.11 28.70 4.58
CA TYR A 150 -11.06 28.58 3.11
C TYR A 150 -11.77 29.78 2.47
N SER A 151 -11.09 30.45 1.59
CA SER A 151 -11.62 31.57 0.79
C SER A 151 -11.55 31.20 -0.69
N ARG A 152 -12.56 31.61 -1.46
CA ARG A 152 -12.53 31.56 -2.93
C ARG A 152 -11.89 32.78 -3.56
N LYS A 153 -11.81 33.89 -2.78
CA LYS A 153 -11.19 35.13 -3.23
C LYS A 153 -9.67 35.00 -3.05
N ASN A 154 -8.94 35.42 -4.05
CA ASN A 154 -7.46 35.35 -4.05
C ASN A 154 -6.92 33.95 -3.77
N ASN A 155 -7.56 32.93 -4.30
CA ASN A 155 -7.15 31.55 -4.14
C ASN A 155 -6.58 31.02 -5.45
N PRO A 156 -5.26 30.76 -5.50
CA PRO A 156 -4.60 30.30 -6.74
C PRO A 156 -5.20 29.01 -7.32
N ALA A 157 -5.65 28.07 -6.45
CA ALA A 157 -6.29 26.86 -6.89
C ALA A 157 -7.64 27.13 -7.59
N VAL A 158 -8.40 28.08 -7.07
CA VAL A 158 -9.68 28.48 -7.67
C VAL A 158 -9.46 29.20 -8.99
N ASP A 159 -8.47 30.07 -9.07
CA ASP A 159 -8.14 30.81 -10.30
C ASP A 159 -7.63 29.88 -11.40
N PHE A 160 -6.85 28.87 -11.00
CA PHE A 160 -6.41 27.80 -11.90
C PHE A 160 -7.61 26.97 -12.39
N MET A 161 -8.50 26.54 -11.49
CA MET A 161 -9.70 25.76 -11.86
C MET A 161 -10.67 26.54 -12.74
N ARG A 162 -10.76 27.85 -12.62
CA ARG A 162 -11.55 28.67 -13.58
C ARG A 162 -11.04 28.52 -14.99
N LYS A 163 -9.72 28.56 -15.21
CA LYS A 163 -9.12 28.34 -16.53
C LYS A 163 -9.40 26.93 -17.06
N VAL A 164 -9.31 25.91 -16.21
CA VAL A 164 -9.67 24.52 -16.56
C VAL A 164 -11.14 24.45 -17.05
N ILE A 165 -12.07 25.08 -16.30
CA ILE A 165 -13.50 25.04 -16.60
C ILE A 165 -13.84 25.88 -17.86
N GLU A 166 -13.15 26.98 -18.08
CA GLU A 166 -13.30 27.81 -19.27
C GLU A 166 -12.86 27.06 -20.54
N ASN A 167 -11.68 26.43 -20.48
CA ASN A 167 -11.11 25.69 -21.62
C ASN A 167 -11.80 24.35 -21.90
N LYS A 168 -12.53 23.78 -20.94
CA LYS A 168 -13.14 22.45 -21.11
C LYS A 168 -14.04 22.34 -22.35
N LYS A 169 -14.63 23.43 -22.82
CA LYS A 169 -15.53 23.43 -24.00
C LYS A 169 -14.78 23.06 -25.27
N GLU A 170 -13.53 23.52 -25.40
CA GLU A 170 -12.67 23.23 -26.54
C GLU A 170 -12.11 21.80 -26.49
N LEU A 171 -11.99 21.26 -25.28
CA LEU A 171 -11.50 19.92 -25.03
C LEU A 171 -12.58 18.83 -25.13
N LYS A 172 -13.85 19.22 -25.19
CA LYS A 172 -14.93 18.26 -25.45
C LYS A 172 -14.79 17.64 -26.82
N LEU A 173 -14.93 16.33 -26.92
CA LEU A 173 -14.85 15.61 -28.19
C LEU A 173 -15.87 16.14 -29.22
N GLU A 174 -17.07 16.49 -28.74
CA GLU A 174 -18.16 17.00 -29.55
C GLU A 174 -17.90 18.40 -30.15
N ALA A 175 -16.83 19.07 -29.73
CA ALA A 175 -16.37 20.30 -30.39
C ALA A 175 -15.83 20.04 -31.80
N ASN A 176 -15.42 18.81 -32.09
CA ASN A 176 -14.87 18.39 -33.36
C ASN A 176 -15.98 17.84 -34.28
N ASP A 177 -15.84 18.08 -35.59
CA ASP A 177 -16.76 17.53 -36.59
C ASP A 177 -16.55 16.02 -36.77
N PHE A 178 -15.35 15.56 -36.58
CA PHE A 178 -14.95 14.15 -36.58
C PHE A 178 -14.04 13.89 -35.43
N TYR A 179 -14.25 12.76 -34.76
CA TYR A 179 -13.28 12.24 -33.81
C TYR A 179 -13.31 10.73 -33.75
N GLN A 180 -12.22 10.17 -33.32
CA GLN A 180 -12.15 8.78 -32.88
C GLN A 180 -11.31 8.68 -31.62
N TYR A 181 -11.68 7.77 -30.74
CA TYR A 181 -10.89 7.45 -29.56
C TYR A 181 -10.95 5.95 -29.26
N GLN A 182 -9.92 5.48 -28.59
CA GLN A 182 -9.92 4.17 -27.94
C GLN A 182 -10.26 4.35 -26.46
N LYS A 183 -11.16 3.51 -25.96
CA LYS A 183 -11.55 3.46 -24.55
C LYS A 183 -11.17 2.11 -23.98
N TYR A 184 -10.37 2.13 -22.92
CA TYR A 184 -10.19 0.98 -22.06
C TYR A 184 -10.96 1.20 -20.77
N GLU A 185 -11.77 0.26 -20.39
CA GLU A 185 -12.60 0.29 -19.21
C GLU A 185 -12.37 -0.97 -18.39
N LYS A 186 -12.05 -0.80 -17.11
CA LYS A 186 -11.91 -1.88 -16.16
C LYS A 186 -12.87 -1.66 -15.00
N MET A 187 -13.76 -2.63 -14.83
CA MET A 187 -14.72 -2.66 -13.74
C MET A 187 -14.37 -3.83 -12.83
N LYS A 188 -14.21 -3.53 -11.54
CA LYS A 188 -13.94 -4.54 -10.51
C LYS A 188 -15.01 -4.47 -9.43
N MET A 189 -15.73 -5.55 -9.25
CA MET A 189 -16.68 -5.71 -8.16
C MET A 189 -16.08 -6.65 -7.12
N SER A 190 -16.13 -6.27 -5.87
CA SER A 190 -15.59 -7.07 -4.78
C SER A 190 -16.57 -7.13 -3.60
N MET A 191 -16.63 -8.26 -2.93
CA MET A 191 -17.24 -8.37 -1.62
C MET A 191 -16.26 -7.84 -0.58
N ASN A 192 -16.72 -6.93 0.25
CA ASN A 192 -15.97 -6.45 1.40
C ASN A 192 -16.40 -7.21 2.68
N ASP A 193 -15.68 -6.95 3.78
CA ASP A 193 -15.94 -7.60 5.06
C ASP A 193 -15.75 -9.13 5.03
N VAL A 194 -14.77 -9.56 4.23
CA VAL A 194 -14.29 -10.95 4.21
C VAL A 194 -13.30 -11.12 5.37
N THR A 195 -13.56 -12.07 6.27
CA THR A 195 -12.63 -12.40 7.37
C THR A 195 -12.21 -13.86 7.31
N PRO A 196 -11.05 -14.24 7.87
CA PRO A 196 -10.61 -15.63 7.90
C PRO A 196 -11.68 -16.57 8.49
N GLU A 197 -12.40 -16.15 9.56
CA GLU A 197 -13.43 -16.94 10.20
C GLU A 197 -14.65 -17.12 9.29
N LYS A 198 -14.99 -16.13 8.47
CA LYS A 198 -16.06 -16.24 7.46
C LYS A 198 -15.67 -17.17 6.32
N MET A 199 -14.39 -17.16 5.93
CA MET A 199 -13.85 -18.04 4.88
C MET A 199 -13.90 -19.54 5.26
N GLU A 200 -13.98 -19.87 6.54
CA GLU A 200 -14.11 -21.25 7.02
C GLU A 200 -15.59 -21.73 7.07
N LYS A 201 -16.56 -20.87 6.75
CA LYS A 201 -18.00 -21.15 6.90
C LYS A 201 -18.75 -20.95 5.59
N GLY A 202 -19.92 -21.61 5.51
CA GLY A 202 -20.90 -21.38 4.46
C GLY A 202 -20.40 -21.64 3.05
N ILE A 203 -20.70 -20.72 2.14
CA ILE A 203 -20.36 -20.81 0.73
C ILE A 203 -18.84 -20.76 0.50
N TYR A 204 -18.10 -20.01 1.30
CA TYR A 204 -16.66 -19.89 1.18
C TYR A 204 -15.94 -21.20 1.44
N LYS A 205 -16.45 -22.02 2.37
CA LYS A 205 -15.89 -23.35 2.65
C LYS A 205 -16.04 -24.30 1.48
N LYS A 206 -17.11 -24.17 0.69
CA LYS A 206 -17.35 -25.02 -0.48
C LYS A 206 -16.39 -24.73 -1.63
N PHE A 207 -15.86 -23.53 -1.70
CA PHE A 207 -15.01 -23.05 -2.79
C PHE A 207 -13.66 -22.59 -2.24
N SER A 208 -12.78 -23.55 -1.97
CA SER A 208 -11.45 -23.28 -1.38
C SER A 208 -10.58 -22.34 -2.22
N PHE A 209 -10.80 -22.27 -3.54
CA PHE A 209 -10.09 -21.39 -4.45
C PHE A 209 -10.33 -19.89 -4.17
N PHE A 210 -11.37 -19.52 -3.41
CA PHE A 210 -11.58 -18.14 -2.99
C PHE A 210 -10.49 -17.63 -2.05
N LYS A 211 -9.85 -18.53 -1.30
CA LYS A 211 -8.78 -18.14 -0.36
C LYS A 211 -7.59 -17.52 -1.09
N ASP A 212 -7.30 -18.00 -2.29
CA ASP A 212 -6.17 -17.55 -3.11
C ASP A 212 -6.48 -16.25 -3.86
N GLN A 213 -7.74 -15.83 -3.89
CA GLN A 213 -8.19 -14.62 -4.61
C GLN A 213 -8.47 -13.44 -3.67
N VAL A 214 -8.32 -13.64 -2.37
CA VAL A 214 -8.52 -12.56 -1.40
C VAL A 214 -7.42 -11.52 -1.55
N GLU A 215 -7.83 -10.28 -1.68
CA GLU A 215 -6.94 -9.13 -1.75
C GLU A 215 -7.19 -8.19 -0.57
N VAL A 216 -6.27 -7.30 -0.33
CA VAL A 216 -6.46 -6.21 0.65
C VAL A 216 -6.84 -4.95 -0.11
N SER A 217 -7.98 -4.36 0.24
CA SER A 217 -8.38 -3.07 -0.34
C SER A 217 -7.38 -2.00 0.05
N PRO A 218 -6.74 -1.32 -0.92
CA PRO A 218 -5.75 -0.27 -0.63
C PRO A 218 -6.37 0.91 0.11
N LYS A 219 -7.69 1.11 0.00
CA LYS A 219 -8.40 2.23 0.62
C LYS A 219 -8.87 1.94 2.04
N THR A 220 -9.38 0.74 2.29
CA THR A 220 -10.00 0.39 3.58
C THR A 220 -9.12 -0.50 4.43
N ASN A 221 -8.05 -1.06 3.86
CA ASN A 221 -7.21 -2.10 4.43
C ASN A 221 -7.98 -3.32 4.95
N LYS A 222 -9.16 -3.55 4.41
CA LYS A 222 -9.95 -4.73 4.71
C LYS A 222 -9.75 -5.77 3.63
N MET A 223 -9.83 -7.01 4.02
CA MET A 223 -9.85 -8.12 3.07
C MET A 223 -11.09 -7.99 2.19
N ILE A 224 -10.88 -8.06 0.89
CA ILE A 224 -11.91 -8.04 -0.14
C ILE A 224 -11.76 -9.27 -1.02
N LEU A 225 -12.88 -9.79 -1.49
CA LEU A 225 -12.89 -10.89 -2.45
C LEU A 225 -13.44 -10.37 -3.78
N PRO A 226 -12.62 -10.27 -4.84
CA PRO A 226 -13.10 -9.93 -6.16
C PRO A 226 -14.11 -10.98 -6.64
N ILE A 227 -15.31 -10.52 -7.00
CA ILE A 227 -16.38 -11.40 -7.51
C ILE A 227 -16.57 -11.27 -9.01
N SER A 228 -16.23 -10.13 -9.58
CA SER A 228 -16.28 -9.89 -11.01
C SER A 228 -15.25 -8.85 -11.40
N ILE A 229 -14.49 -9.14 -12.44
CA ILE A 229 -13.58 -8.20 -13.10
C ILE A 229 -13.91 -8.24 -14.58
N LYS A 230 -14.34 -7.12 -15.13
CA LYS A 230 -14.63 -6.96 -16.55
C LYS A 230 -13.72 -5.88 -17.13
N GLU A 231 -13.04 -6.21 -18.19
CA GLU A 231 -12.18 -5.31 -18.96
C GLU A 231 -12.73 -5.24 -20.38
N THR A 232 -12.89 -4.04 -20.88
CA THR A 232 -13.42 -3.81 -22.23
C THR A 232 -12.51 -2.81 -22.95
N SER A 233 -12.04 -3.19 -24.13
CA SER A 233 -11.39 -2.28 -25.08
C SER A 233 -12.36 -1.98 -26.21
N SER A 234 -12.58 -0.72 -26.50
CA SER A 234 -13.46 -0.29 -27.56
C SER A 234 -12.90 0.91 -28.32
N LYS A 235 -13.33 1.04 -29.55
CA LYS A 235 -13.02 2.16 -30.43
C LYS A 235 -14.31 2.84 -30.86
N THR A 236 -14.42 4.13 -30.59
CA THR A 236 -15.56 4.95 -31.02
C THR A 236 -15.14 5.87 -32.14
N ILE A 237 -15.95 5.93 -33.17
CA ILE A 237 -15.80 6.82 -34.34
C ILE A 237 -17.06 7.65 -34.44
N TYR A 238 -16.90 8.95 -34.51
CA TYR A 238 -18.01 9.91 -34.57
C TYR A 238 -17.85 10.87 -35.74
N ARG A 239 -18.99 11.23 -36.34
CA ARG A 239 -19.14 12.28 -37.32
C ARG A 239 -20.36 13.13 -37.00
N LYS A 240 -20.21 14.45 -37.04
CA LYS A 240 -21.23 15.42 -36.65
C LYS A 240 -22.32 15.62 -37.73
N SER A 241 -21.93 15.66 -39.01
CA SER A 241 -22.89 15.91 -40.13
C SER A 241 -22.62 14.97 -41.32
N PRO A 242 -23.62 14.15 -41.77
CA PRO A 242 -24.76 13.74 -40.95
C PRO A 242 -24.33 13.02 -39.71
N LYS A 243 -25.04 13.23 -38.60
CA LYS A 243 -24.66 12.63 -37.29
C LYS A 243 -24.61 11.11 -37.39
N SER A 244 -23.47 10.55 -37.07
CA SER A 244 -23.25 9.11 -37.04
C SER A 244 -22.22 8.78 -35.98
N GLU A 245 -22.50 7.78 -35.19
CA GLU A 245 -21.59 7.27 -34.18
C GLU A 245 -21.57 5.75 -34.26
N LYS A 246 -20.37 5.17 -34.18
CA LYS A 246 -20.17 3.73 -34.18
C LYS A 246 -19.13 3.36 -33.15
N THR A 247 -19.52 2.56 -32.18
CA THR A 247 -18.60 1.94 -31.21
C THR A 247 -18.34 0.50 -31.63
N ILE A 248 -17.07 0.14 -31.72
CA ILE A 248 -16.58 -1.19 -32.06
C ILE A 248 -15.90 -1.72 -30.80
N ILE A 249 -16.41 -2.84 -30.29
CA ILE A 249 -15.76 -3.56 -29.19
C ILE A 249 -14.61 -4.36 -29.79
N GLU A 250 -13.38 -4.05 -29.39
CA GLU A 250 -12.16 -4.70 -29.89
C GLU A 250 -11.76 -5.90 -29.03
N GLY A 251 -12.15 -5.89 -27.75
CA GLY A 251 -11.88 -6.99 -26.83
C GLY A 251 -12.66 -6.88 -25.53
N VAL A 252 -13.05 -8.00 -25.00
CA VAL A 252 -13.66 -8.13 -23.69
C VAL A 252 -12.95 -9.26 -22.97
N ASN A 253 -12.50 -8.97 -21.74
CA ASN A 253 -12.00 -9.96 -20.81
C ASN A 253 -12.88 -9.93 -19.56
N SER A 254 -13.44 -11.06 -19.18
CA SER A 254 -14.25 -11.18 -17.98
C SER A 254 -13.70 -12.32 -17.15
N SER A 255 -13.51 -12.07 -15.88
CA SER A 255 -13.07 -13.07 -14.91
C SER A 255 -13.78 -12.86 -13.58
N GLY A 256 -13.99 -13.94 -12.85
CA GLY A 256 -14.60 -13.89 -11.53
C GLY A 256 -15.57 -15.03 -11.29
N ILE A 257 -16.32 -14.91 -10.22
CA ILE A 257 -17.22 -15.94 -9.70
C ILE A 257 -18.47 -16.08 -10.56
N GLU A 258 -18.80 -15.12 -11.39
CA GLU A 258 -20.00 -15.09 -12.24
C GLU A 258 -20.11 -16.35 -13.10
N GLU A 259 -18.99 -16.86 -13.61
CA GLU A 259 -18.94 -18.10 -14.40
C GLU A 259 -19.42 -19.33 -13.63
N PHE A 260 -19.29 -19.32 -12.29
CA PHE A 260 -19.67 -20.44 -11.44
C PHE A 260 -21.12 -20.40 -10.97
N PHE A 261 -21.75 -19.25 -10.93
CA PHE A 261 -23.10 -19.12 -10.38
C PHE A 261 -24.20 -19.17 -11.43
N ASN A 262 -23.86 -19.18 -12.71
CA ASN A 262 -24.84 -19.25 -13.83
C ASN A 262 -26.01 -18.25 -13.63
N THR A 263 -25.74 -17.11 -12.97
CA THR A 263 -26.72 -16.10 -12.58
C THR A 263 -27.24 -15.30 -13.77
N GLY A 264 -26.82 -15.71 -14.99
CA GLY A 264 -27.18 -15.01 -16.21
C GLY A 264 -26.65 -13.57 -16.22
N ASP A 265 -26.98 -12.83 -17.21
CA ASP A 265 -26.56 -11.44 -17.46
C ASP A 265 -27.09 -10.42 -16.42
N MET A 266 -27.61 -10.90 -15.28
CA MET A 266 -28.27 -10.05 -14.27
C MET A 266 -27.28 -9.12 -13.56
N LEU A 267 -26.11 -9.62 -13.18
CA LEU A 267 -25.06 -8.77 -12.59
C LEU A 267 -24.46 -7.83 -13.63
N GLY A 268 -24.24 -8.33 -14.85
CA GLY A 268 -23.78 -7.49 -15.97
C GLY A 268 -24.75 -6.36 -16.29
N THR A 269 -26.05 -6.61 -16.28
CA THR A 269 -27.10 -5.61 -16.48
C THR A 269 -27.12 -4.59 -15.35
N ILE A 270 -27.08 -5.03 -14.10
CA ILE A 270 -27.01 -4.13 -12.93
C ILE A 270 -25.75 -3.26 -13.01
N LEU A 271 -24.61 -3.83 -13.38
CA LEU A 271 -23.36 -3.10 -13.51
C LEU A 271 -23.39 -2.08 -14.64
N THR A 272 -23.99 -2.41 -15.77
CA THR A 272 -24.14 -1.50 -16.90
C THR A 272 -25.06 -0.31 -16.57
N ASP A 273 -26.13 -0.55 -15.82
CA ASP A 273 -27.03 0.50 -15.35
C ASP A 273 -26.43 1.36 -14.24
N VAL A 274 -25.55 0.77 -13.44
CA VAL A 274 -24.86 1.46 -12.33
C VAL A 274 -23.76 2.38 -12.86
N PHE A 275 -23.03 1.93 -13.86
CA PHE A 275 -21.87 2.61 -14.42
C PHE A 275 -22.13 2.99 -15.89
N SER A 276 -23.05 3.94 -16.09
CA SER A 276 -23.09 4.67 -17.37
C SER A 276 -21.76 5.39 -17.60
N ASP A 277 -21.43 5.66 -18.85
CA ASP A 277 -20.20 6.37 -19.23
C ASP A 277 -19.94 7.59 -18.34
N VAL A 278 -18.87 7.54 -17.57
CA VAL A 278 -18.45 8.64 -16.71
C VAL A 278 -17.58 9.58 -17.52
N ASN A 279 -18.11 10.76 -17.84
CA ASN A 279 -17.37 11.81 -18.50
C ASN A 279 -17.21 13.02 -17.57
N ILE A 280 -15.99 13.28 -17.12
CA ILE A 280 -15.71 14.42 -16.24
C ILE A 280 -15.90 15.78 -16.92
N TYR A 281 -15.84 15.82 -18.26
CA TYR A 281 -16.06 17.04 -19.04
C TYR A 281 -17.55 17.42 -19.13
N ASP A 282 -18.47 16.57 -18.66
CA ASP A 282 -19.86 16.97 -18.44
C ASP A 282 -20.01 17.81 -17.17
N ASP A 283 -21.13 18.50 -17.05
CA ASP A 283 -21.37 19.31 -15.85
C ASP A 283 -21.74 18.43 -14.65
N ASP A 284 -22.43 17.31 -14.93
CA ASP A 284 -22.87 16.33 -13.94
C ASP A 284 -22.44 14.93 -14.36
N ILE A 285 -22.02 14.15 -13.40
CA ILE A 285 -21.73 12.73 -13.52
C ILE A 285 -22.93 11.95 -12.97
N ARG A 286 -23.45 11.02 -13.74
CA ARG A 286 -24.56 10.15 -13.31
C ARG A 286 -24.02 8.83 -12.79
N LEU A 287 -24.36 8.52 -11.54
CA LEU A 287 -24.12 7.22 -10.95
C LEU A 287 -25.41 6.75 -10.27
N LEU A 288 -25.89 5.55 -10.60
CA LEU A 288 -27.08 4.96 -9.99
C LEU A 288 -28.30 5.91 -9.97
N GLN A 289 -28.63 6.48 -11.09
CA GLN A 289 -29.73 7.43 -11.23
C GLN A 289 -29.59 8.73 -10.41
N ARG A 290 -28.45 8.92 -9.72
CA ARG A 290 -28.12 10.15 -9.02
C ARG A 290 -27.16 11.00 -9.84
N ARG A 291 -27.32 12.30 -9.72
CA ARG A 291 -26.43 13.28 -10.35
C ARG A 291 -25.48 13.85 -9.32
N PHE A 292 -24.21 13.85 -9.67
CA PHE A 292 -23.12 14.42 -8.89
C PHE A 292 -22.47 15.52 -9.70
N VAL A 293 -22.20 16.66 -9.11
CA VAL A 293 -21.49 17.74 -9.80
C VAL A 293 -20.10 17.24 -10.20
N SER A 294 -19.75 17.37 -11.48
CA SER A 294 -18.40 17.06 -11.94
C SER A 294 -17.38 18.01 -11.30
N PRO A 295 -16.17 17.53 -10.92
CA PRO A 295 -15.13 18.39 -10.35
C PRO A 295 -14.64 19.48 -11.32
N ILE A 296 -14.96 19.39 -12.60
CA ILE A 296 -14.71 20.44 -13.60
C ILE A 296 -16.01 20.94 -14.25
N GLY A 297 -17.17 20.66 -13.66
CA GLY A 297 -18.47 21.17 -14.10
C GLY A 297 -18.60 22.69 -13.95
N ARG A 298 -19.53 23.31 -14.67
CA ARG A 298 -19.77 24.77 -14.58
C ARG A 298 -20.07 25.22 -13.13
N GLY A 299 -20.76 24.39 -12.35
CA GLY A 299 -21.07 24.66 -10.94
C GLY A 299 -19.96 24.32 -9.95
N ALA A 300 -18.86 23.73 -10.41
CA ALA A 300 -17.85 23.10 -9.58
C ALA A 300 -17.18 24.07 -8.57
N ILE A 301 -16.86 25.29 -9.00
CA ILE A 301 -16.25 26.33 -8.12
C ILE A 301 -17.16 26.66 -6.93
N SER A 302 -18.47 26.60 -7.10
CA SER A 302 -19.43 26.84 -6.02
C SER A 302 -19.61 25.64 -5.12
N PHE A 303 -19.41 24.46 -5.66
CA PHE A 303 -19.68 23.19 -5.00
C PHE A 303 -18.47 22.59 -4.27
N TYR A 304 -17.25 22.78 -4.82
CA TYR A 304 -16.03 22.22 -4.29
C TYR A 304 -15.07 23.28 -3.71
N LYS A 305 -14.24 22.84 -2.78
CA LYS A 305 -13.00 23.49 -2.35
C LYS A 305 -11.86 22.84 -3.10
N TYR A 306 -10.96 23.65 -3.64
CA TYR A 306 -9.77 23.18 -4.36
C TYR A 306 -8.51 23.60 -3.62
N TYR A 307 -7.53 22.71 -3.61
CA TYR A 307 -6.23 22.96 -3.02
C TYR A 307 -5.15 22.56 -4.02
N LEU A 308 -4.22 23.47 -4.29
CA LEU A 308 -3.01 23.15 -5.03
C LEU A 308 -2.09 22.34 -4.15
N MET A 309 -1.56 21.25 -4.69
CA MET A 309 -0.62 20.38 -3.99
C MET A 309 0.78 20.60 -4.53
N ASP A 310 1.14 19.93 -5.59
CA ASP A 310 2.46 19.94 -6.19
C ASP A 310 2.35 19.87 -7.73
N THR A 311 3.49 19.79 -8.39
CA THR A 311 3.58 19.51 -9.81
C THR A 311 4.24 18.16 -10.00
N VAL A 312 3.60 17.27 -10.73
CA VAL A 312 4.01 15.88 -10.94
C VAL A 312 4.05 15.52 -12.41
N MET A 313 4.82 14.49 -12.74
CA MET A 313 4.84 13.93 -14.09
C MET A 313 3.79 12.82 -14.22
N VAL A 314 2.86 12.97 -15.16
CA VAL A 314 1.88 11.94 -15.52
C VAL A 314 2.05 11.63 -17.02
N ASP A 315 2.33 10.38 -17.37
CA ASP A 315 2.59 9.94 -18.74
C ASP A 315 3.53 10.87 -19.54
N ARG A 316 4.65 11.26 -18.92
CA ARG A 316 5.66 12.16 -19.49
C ARG A 316 5.20 13.61 -19.73
N GLN A 317 4.09 14.01 -19.15
CA GLN A 317 3.60 15.40 -19.18
C GLN A 317 3.63 15.99 -17.77
N GLU A 318 4.08 17.23 -17.66
CA GLU A 318 4.06 17.97 -16.40
C GLU A 318 2.63 18.39 -16.07
N CYS A 319 2.12 17.95 -14.92
CA CYS A 319 0.76 18.20 -14.48
C CYS A 319 0.73 18.91 -13.13
N VAL A 320 -0.14 19.87 -13.01
CA VAL A 320 -0.51 20.48 -11.73
C VAL A 320 -1.46 19.53 -11.01
N HIS A 321 -1.08 19.11 -9.82
CA HIS A 321 -1.88 18.26 -8.96
C HIS A 321 -2.73 19.10 -8.03
N LEU A 322 -4.03 18.87 -8.05
CA LEU A 322 -5.00 19.50 -7.16
C LEU A 322 -5.79 18.43 -6.39
N THR A 323 -6.19 18.77 -5.19
CA THR A 323 -7.22 18.01 -4.47
C THR A 323 -8.52 18.81 -4.43
N PHE A 324 -9.64 18.10 -4.39
CA PHE A 324 -10.95 18.71 -4.26
C PHE A 324 -11.83 17.95 -3.28
N VAL A 325 -12.65 18.71 -2.55
CA VAL A 325 -13.62 18.18 -1.58
C VAL A 325 -14.90 19.03 -1.65
N PRO A 326 -16.08 18.49 -1.36
CA PRO A 326 -17.31 19.28 -1.29
C PRO A 326 -17.19 20.46 -0.31
N GLN A 327 -17.85 21.57 -0.63
CA GLN A 327 -17.87 22.79 0.20
C GLN A 327 -18.39 22.48 1.61
N ASN A 328 -19.49 21.75 1.69
CA ASN A 328 -20.05 21.26 2.93
C ASN A 328 -19.88 19.76 3.01
N SER A 329 -19.55 19.26 4.20
CA SER A 329 -19.36 17.82 4.41
C SER A 329 -20.66 17.01 4.29
N GLN A 330 -21.80 17.65 4.18
CA GLN A 330 -23.11 17.03 4.00
C GLN A 330 -23.55 16.95 2.54
N ASP A 331 -22.85 17.68 1.65
CA ASP A 331 -23.19 17.68 0.22
C ASP A 331 -22.79 16.34 -0.41
N PHE A 332 -23.65 15.85 -1.32
CA PHE A 332 -23.41 14.66 -2.09
C PHE A 332 -22.45 14.99 -3.24
N GLY A 333 -21.16 14.90 -3.01
CA GLY A 333 -20.12 15.18 -3.99
C GLY A 333 -18.94 14.25 -3.86
N PHE A 334 -18.10 14.25 -4.88
CA PHE A 334 -16.86 13.52 -4.87
C PHE A 334 -15.80 14.20 -4.01
N THR A 335 -14.88 13.41 -3.51
CA THR A 335 -13.57 13.89 -3.05
C THR A 335 -12.51 13.27 -3.94
N GLY A 336 -11.40 13.93 -4.19
CA GLY A 336 -10.39 13.31 -5.03
C GLY A 336 -9.27 14.22 -5.49
N HIS A 337 -8.64 13.79 -6.56
CA HIS A 337 -7.47 14.42 -7.14
C HIS A 337 -7.67 14.70 -8.62
N LEU A 338 -7.18 15.84 -9.06
CA LEU A 338 -7.09 16.24 -10.46
C LEU A 338 -5.63 16.45 -10.84
N TYR A 339 -5.26 15.94 -11.99
CA TYR A 339 -3.95 16.14 -12.59
C TYR A 339 -4.17 16.85 -13.94
N VAL A 340 -3.87 18.13 -13.96
CA VAL A 340 -4.14 19.01 -15.09
C VAL A 340 -2.82 19.35 -15.78
N VAL A 341 -2.75 19.16 -17.10
CA VAL A 341 -1.53 19.46 -17.87
C VAL A 341 -1.17 20.93 -17.69
N LYS A 342 0.11 21.17 -17.41
CA LYS A 342 0.64 22.50 -17.15
C LYS A 342 1.02 23.19 -18.47
N ASP A 343 0.03 23.39 -19.34
CA ASP A 343 0.15 24.11 -20.60
C ASP A 343 -1.05 25.01 -20.83
N SER A 344 -1.18 25.58 -22.02
CA SER A 344 -2.28 26.49 -22.38
C SER A 344 -3.62 25.76 -22.56
N THR A 345 -3.64 24.43 -22.66
CA THR A 345 -4.87 23.66 -22.89
C THR A 345 -5.63 23.43 -21.60
N TYR A 346 -4.94 23.35 -20.44
CA TYR A 346 -5.52 22.99 -19.15
C TYR A 346 -6.28 21.66 -19.19
N ALA A 347 -5.83 20.72 -20.02
CA ALA A 347 -6.46 19.42 -20.16
C ALA A 347 -6.30 18.59 -18.88
N VAL A 348 -7.35 17.91 -18.47
CA VAL A 348 -7.26 16.95 -17.36
C VAL A 348 -6.66 15.66 -17.88
N LYS A 349 -5.49 15.30 -17.35
CA LYS A 349 -4.77 14.08 -17.73
C LYS A 349 -5.21 12.88 -16.92
N LYS A 350 -5.54 13.10 -15.65
CA LYS A 350 -6.02 12.06 -14.73
C LYS A 350 -6.98 12.68 -13.71
N CYS A 351 -8.00 11.95 -13.35
CA CYS A 351 -8.93 12.30 -12.30
C CYS A 351 -9.23 11.08 -11.44
N THR A 352 -9.01 11.18 -10.15
CA THR A 352 -9.38 10.16 -9.17
C THR A 352 -10.53 10.69 -8.32
N MET A 353 -11.62 9.96 -8.24
CA MET A 353 -12.82 10.37 -7.52
C MET A 353 -13.27 9.30 -6.53
N ASN A 354 -13.53 9.70 -5.32
CA ASN A 354 -14.06 8.87 -4.25
C ASN A 354 -15.43 9.38 -3.81
N LEU A 355 -16.35 8.47 -3.53
CA LEU A 355 -17.63 8.82 -2.94
C LEU A 355 -17.56 8.69 -1.42
N PRO A 356 -17.85 9.77 -0.66
CA PRO A 356 -17.95 9.68 0.80
C PRO A 356 -19.06 8.72 1.22
N LYS A 357 -18.83 7.94 2.28
CA LYS A 357 -19.78 6.92 2.80
C LYS A 357 -21.19 7.44 3.07
N LYS A 358 -21.35 8.74 3.31
CA LYS A 358 -22.63 9.39 3.58
C LYS A 358 -23.55 9.54 2.37
N THR A 359 -23.05 9.30 1.15
CA THR A 359 -23.84 9.54 -0.08
C THR A 359 -24.93 8.50 -0.32
N GLY A 360 -24.98 7.44 0.46
CA GLY A 360 -25.91 6.32 0.26
C GLY A 360 -25.54 5.43 -0.95
N VAL A 361 -24.43 5.72 -1.63
CA VAL A 361 -23.84 4.93 -2.71
C VAL A 361 -22.59 4.24 -2.15
N ASN A 362 -22.77 3.49 -1.07
CA ASN A 362 -21.66 2.96 -0.26
C ASN A 362 -20.86 1.83 -0.92
N PHE A 363 -21.29 1.41 -2.10
CA PHE A 363 -20.67 0.30 -2.83
C PHE A 363 -19.69 0.78 -3.92
N VAL A 364 -19.69 2.06 -4.30
CA VAL A 364 -18.65 2.62 -5.17
C VAL A 364 -17.47 3.06 -4.31
N ASP A 365 -16.34 2.43 -4.50
CA ASP A 365 -15.13 2.73 -3.73
C ASP A 365 -14.30 3.82 -4.42
N ASN A 366 -14.00 3.65 -5.69
CA ASN A 366 -13.12 4.53 -6.45
C ASN A 366 -13.52 4.61 -7.93
N LEU A 367 -13.28 5.77 -8.53
CA LEU A 367 -13.38 6.04 -9.97
C LEU A 367 -12.08 6.71 -10.41
N ASP A 368 -11.31 6.04 -11.26
CA ASP A 368 -10.10 6.57 -11.89
C ASP A 368 -10.39 6.81 -13.38
N ILE A 369 -10.14 8.01 -13.85
CA ILE A 369 -10.37 8.46 -15.22
C ILE A 369 -9.11 9.09 -15.77
#